data_f1824a01e6d0c167d91d2879e6a5349a
#
_entry.id   f1824a01e6d0c167d91d2879e6a5349a
#
_cell.length_a   1.000
_cell.length_b   1.000
_cell.length_c   1.000
_cell.angle_alpha   90.00
_cell.angle_beta   90.00
_cell.angle_gamma   90.00
#
_symmetry.space_group_name_H-M   'P 1'
#
loop_
_entity.id
_entity.type
_entity.pdbx_description
1 polymer ?
#
loop_
_entity_poly.entity_id
_entity_poly.type
_entity_poly.pdbx_seq_one_letter_code
_entity_poly.pdbx_strand_id
1 'polypeptide(L)'
;MICIVCKNQEAVDFKNIKQKRYWKCSYCEAIFLDKEFYLSSNDEYKHYLTHNNDVNDPRYKQFLSNLMLPLIDRIKLKSIGLDYGCGPGPALSLMLREKG
;
A
#
# COMPACT_ATOMS: atom_id res chain seq x y z
N MET A 1 -8.43 -16.83 -15.19
CA MET A 1 -8.29 -16.72 -13.71
C MET A 1 -9.39 -15.84 -13.17
N ILE A 2 -10.05 -16.25 -12.13
CA ILE A 2 -11.09 -15.44 -11.49
C ILE A 2 -10.46 -14.25 -10.75
N CYS A 3 -11.03 -13.08 -10.88
CA CYS A 3 -10.56 -11.89 -10.19
C CYS A 3 -10.54 -12.07 -8.67
N ILE A 4 -9.42 -11.78 -8.04
CA ILE A 4 -9.26 -11.93 -6.59
C ILE A 4 -10.00 -10.84 -5.78
N VAL A 5 -10.40 -9.76 -6.44
CA VAL A 5 -11.07 -8.62 -5.81
C VAL A 5 -12.58 -8.76 -5.86
N CYS A 6 -13.18 -8.74 -7.06
CA CYS A 6 -14.64 -8.78 -7.20
C CYS A 6 -15.22 -10.21 -7.27
N LYS A 7 -14.41 -11.22 -7.53
CA LYS A 7 -14.80 -12.63 -7.66
C LYS A 7 -15.81 -12.95 -8.79
N ASN A 8 -16.26 -11.95 -9.52
CA ASN A 8 -17.38 -12.08 -10.49
C ASN A 8 -16.94 -12.28 -11.93
N GLN A 9 -15.71 -11.93 -12.30
CA GLN A 9 -15.27 -11.90 -13.67
C GLN A 9 -13.92 -12.58 -13.87
N GLU A 10 -13.72 -13.10 -15.06
CA GLU A 10 -12.41 -13.58 -15.51
C GLU A 10 -11.45 -12.37 -15.65
N ALA A 11 -10.27 -12.55 -15.08
CA ALA A 11 -9.16 -11.64 -15.32
C ALA A 11 -8.38 -12.10 -16.56
N VAL A 12 -7.95 -11.15 -17.38
CA VAL A 12 -7.15 -11.38 -18.57
C VAL A 12 -5.69 -11.04 -18.32
N ASP A 13 -4.80 -11.63 -19.12
CA ASP A 13 -3.37 -11.30 -19.08
C ASP A 13 -3.20 -9.81 -19.37
N PHE A 14 -2.52 -9.11 -18.46
CA PHE A 14 -2.31 -7.67 -18.58
C PHE A 14 -0.91 -7.31 -19.02
N LYS A 15 0.11 -7.76 -18.28
CA LYS A 15 1.50 -7.41 -18.57
C LYS A 15 2.48 -8.28 -17.79
N ASN A 16 3.64 -8.49 -18.37
CA ASN A 16 4.82 -9.03 -17.69
C ASN A 16 5.74 -7.87 -17.28
N ILE A 17 6.05 -7.79 -15.99
CA ILE A 17 6.96 -6.78 -15.43
C ILE A 17 8.01 -7.52 -14.60
N LYS A 18 9.29 -7.36 -14.96
CA LYS A 18 10.41 -8.02 -14.30
C LYS A 18 10.18 -9.54 -14.14
N GLN A 19 9.73 -10.20 -15.24
CA GLN A 19 9.45 -11.63 -15.33
C GLN A 19 8.28 -12.10 -14.44
N LYS A 20 7.46 -11.20 -13.95
CA LYS A 20 6.25 -11.51 -13.18
C LYS A 20 5.02 -11.16 -13.99
N ARG A 21 4.07 -12.09 -14.05
CA ARG A 21 2.80 -11.90 -14.75
C ARG A 21 1.81 -11.15 -13.89
N TYR A 22 1.10 -10.21 -14.51
CA TYR A 22 0.00 -9.49 -13.89
C TYR A 22 -1.28 -9.71 -14.67
N TRP A 23 -2.39 -9.80 -13.96
CA TRP A 23 -3.73 -9.94 -14.48
C TRP A 23 -4.51 -8.65 -14.32
N LYS A 24 -5.45 -8.39 -15.23
CA LYS A 24 -6.39 -7.27 -15.08
C LYS A 24 -7.82 -7.79 -15.19
N CYS A 25 -8.66 -7.40 -14.25
CA CYS A 25 -10.09 -7.67 -14.31
C CYS A 25 -10.78 -6.71 -15.27
N SER A 26 -11.58 -7.23 -16.19
CA SER A 26 -12.34 -6.40 -17.12
C SER A 26 -13.55 -5.70 -16.48
N TYR A 27 -13.98 -6.16 -15.31
CA TYR A 27 -15.14 -5.61 -14.61
C TYR A 27 -14.77 -4.53 -13.58
N CYS A 28 -13.93 -4.87 -12.58
CA CYS A 28 -13.55 -3.94 -11.52
C CYS A 28 -12.22 -3.22 -11.77
N GLU A 29 -11.57 -3.52 -12.90
CA GLU A 29 -10.29 -2.95 -13.33
C GLU A 29 -9.10 -3.23 -12.39
N ALA A 30 -9.28 -4.06 -11.37
CA ALA A 30 -8.20 -4.45 -10.47
C ALA A 30 -7.05 -5.11 -11.25
N ILE A 31 -5.83 -4.68 -10.96
CA ILE A 31 -4.59 -5.29 -11.48
C ILE A 31 -3.93 -6.00 -10.32
N PHE A 32 -3.57 -7.26 -10.53
CA PHE A 32 -2.98 -8.07 -9.45
C PHE A 32 -1.96 -9.06 -10.01
N LEU A 33 -1.01 -9.41 -9.14
CA LEU A 33 0.06 -10.35 -9.45
C LEU A 33 -0.51 -11.76 -9.57
N ASP A 34 0.01 -12.55 -10.53
CA ASP A 34 -0.29 -13.97 -10.60
C ASP A 34 0.21 -14.67 -9.33
N LYS A 35 -0.64 -15.52 -8.77
CA LYS A 35 -0.37 -16.24 -7.52
C LYS A 35 0.87 -17.14 -7.57
N GLU A 36 1.29 -17.56 -8.77
CA GLU A 36 2.54 -18.30 -8.97
C GLU A 36 3.76 -17.54 -8.43
N PHE A 37 3.68 -16.21 -8.40
CA PHE A 37 4.75 -15.33 -7.95
C PHE A 37 4.59 -14.84 -6.51
N TYR A 38 3.60 -15.34 -5.78
CA TYR A 38 3.44 -14.98 -4.37
C TYR A 38 4.58 -15.56 -3.55
N LEU A 39 5.06 -14.77 -2.62
CA LEU A 39 6.02 -15.24 -1.62
C LEU A 39 5.37 -16.28 -0.70
N SER A 40 6.17 -17.23 -0.21
CA SER A 40 5.74 -18.05 0.92
C SER A 40 5.51 -17.18 2.16
N SER A 41 4.68 -17.62 3.09
CA SER A 41 4.44 -16.88 4.34
C SER A 41 5.73 -16.57 5.10
N ASN A 42 6.70 -17.48 5.06
CA ASN A 42 8.01 -17.29 5.70
C ASN A 42 8.86 -16.23 4.99
N ASP A 43 8.90 -16.25 3.66
CA ASP A 43 9.64 -15.26 2.87
C ASP A 43 9.01 -13.88 2.97
N GLU A 44 7.68 -13.82 2.99
CA GLU A 44 6.94 -12.58 3.22
C GLU A 44 7.27 -11.98 4.58
N TYR A 45 7.25 -12.79 5.63
CA TYR A 45 7.62 -12.36 6.98
C TYR A 45 9.06 -11.82 7.05
N LYS A 46 10.02 -12.53 6.45
CA LYS A 46 11.42 -12.08 6.37
C LYS A 46 11.54 -10.75 5.65
N HIS A 47 10.78 -10.57 4.56
CA HIS A 47 10.76 -9.32 3.81
C HIS A 47 10.26 -8.16 4.68
N TYR A 48 9.17 -8.35 5.43
CA TYR A 48 8.64 -7.33 6.34
C TYR A 48 9.63 -6.97 7.46
N LEU A 49 10.44 -7.90 7.93
CA LEU A 49 11.47 -7.61 8.93
C LEU A 49 12.56 -6.64 8.44
N THR A 50 12.73 -6.51 7.12
CA THR A 50 13.68 -5.55 6.53
C THR A 50 13.14 -4.13 6.46
N HIS A 51 11.83 -3.92 6.71
CA HIS A 51 11.23 -2.60 6.70
C HIS A 51 11.65 -1.81 7.94
N ASN A 52 12.26 -0.66 7.68
CA ASN A 52 12.69 0.28 8.72
C ASN A 52 12.00 1.62 8.51
N ASN A 53 10.75 1.72 8.99
CA ASN A 53 9.93 2.93 8.88
C ASN A 53 10.03 3.73 10.18
N ASP A 54 11.22 4.25 10.48
CA ASP A 54 11.46 5.06 11.67
C ASP A 54 10.71 6.38 11.58
N VAL A 55 9.94 6.72 12.62
CA VAL A 55 9.21 7.99 12.74
C VAL A 55 10.14 9.21 12.73
N ASN A 56 11.41 9.03 13.03
CA ASN A 56 12.43 10.08 13.06
C ASN A 56 13.27 10.16 11.78
N ASP A 57 13.06 9.25 10.80
CA ASP A 57 13.80 9.30 9.53
C ASP A 57 13.27 10.45 8.65
N PRO A 58 14.08 11.51 8.39
CA PRO A 58 13.62 12.64 7.60
C PRO A 58 13.31 12.27 6.14
N ARG A 59 13.97 11.27 5.57
CA ARG A 59 13.70 10.80 4.21
C ARG A 59 12.34 10.10 4.12
N TYR A 60 12.00 9.31 5.11
CA TYR A 60 10.70 8.66 5.19
C TYR A 60 9.58 9.69 5.40
N LYS A 61 9.79 10.67 6.27
CA LYS A 61 8.87 11.79 6.46
C LYS A 61 8.65 12.60 5.18
N GLN A 62 9.71 12.86 4.42
CA GLN A 62 9.60 13.56 3.15
C GLN A 62 8.78 12.75 2.14
N PHE A 63 8.97 11.45 2.07
CA PHE A 63 8.17 10.56 1.23
C PHE A 63 6.69 10.62 1.62
N LEU A 64 6.37 10.54 2.91
CA LEU A 64 5.00 10.59 3.42
C LEU A 64 4.34 11.95 3.22
N SER A 65 5.11 13.02 3.13
CA SER A 65 4.58 14.37 2.89
C SER A 65 3.88 14.50 1.54
N ASN A 66 4.21 13.64 0.56
CA ASN A 66 3.51 13.58 -0.73
C ASN A 66 2.01 13.27 -0.57
N LEU A 67 1.66 12.51 0.45
CA LEU A 67 0.27 12.25 0.82
C LEU A 67 -0.24 13.29 1.83
N MET A 68 0.54 13.59 2.85
CA MET A 68 0.13 14.44 3.97
C MET A 68 -0.25 15.85 3.52
N LEU A 69 0.57 16.49 2.68
CA LEU A 69 0.34 17.88 2.28
C LEU A 69 -1.00 18.08 1.56
N PRO A 70 -1.35 17.33 0.50
CA PRO A 70 -2.66 17.48 -0.11
C PRO A 70 -3.81 17.03 0.81
N LEU A 71 -3.56 16.11 1.75
CA LEU A 71 -4.57 15.61 2.67
C LEU A 71 -4.98 16.68 3.69
N ILE A 72 -4.03 17.37 4.31
CA ILE A 72 -4.33 18.40 5.32
C ILE A 72 -5.13 19.59 4.75
N ASP A 73 -5.01 19.84 3.44
CA ASP A 73 -5.81 20.87 2.77
C ASP A 73 -7.29 20.48 2.60
N ARG A 74 -7.62 19.21 2.78
CA ARG A 74 -8.95 18.64 2.54
C ARG A 74 -9.68 18.19 3.80
N ILE A 75 -8.99 18.10 4.93
CA ILE A 75 -9.55 17.65 6.20
C ILE A 75 -9.57 18.81 7.20
N LYS A 76 -10.52 18.74 8.13
CA LYS A 76 -10.63 19.73 9.20
C LYS A 76 -9.67 19.37 10.34
N LEU A 77 -9.22 20.41 11.08
CA LEU A 77 -8.49 20.20 12.32
C LEU A 77 -9.31 19.34 13.29
N LYS A 78 -8.62 18.52 14.08
CA LYS A 78 -9.22 17.58 15.04
C LYS A 78 -10.09 16.50 14.39
N SER A 79 -9.95 16.26 13.09
CA SER A 79 -10.55 15.10 12.42
C SER A 79 -9.95 13.81 12.95
N ILE A 80 -10.75 12.74 12.93
CA ILE A 80 -10.33 11.40 13.32
C ILE A 80 -10.06 10.57 12.05
N GLY A 81 -8.93 9.90 12.02
CA GLY A 81 -8.54 9.07 10.89
C GLY A 81 -7.94 7.74 11.32
N LEU A 82 -7.82 6.83 10.38
CA LEU A 82 -7.17 5.53 10.55
C LEU A 82 -6.13 5.34 9.46
N ASP A 83 -4.90 5.05 9.85
CA ASP A 83 -3.84 4.61 8.94
C ASP A 83 -3.76 3.08 8.98
N TYR A 84 -4.53 2.44 8.10
CA TYR A 84 -4.60 0.99 8.02
C TYR A 84 -3.30 0.42 7.44
N GLY A 85 -2.68 -0.52 8.15
CA GLY A 85 -1.43 -1.15 7.71
C GLY A 85 -0.20 -0.26 7.89
N CYS A 86 -0.20 0.68 8.84
CA CYS A 86 0.88 1.63 9.07
C CYS A 86 2.23 0.99 9.47
N GLY A 87 2.23 -0.27 9.90
CA GLY A 87 3.44 -0.95 10.39
C GLY A 87 3.90 -0.48 11.77
N PRO A 88 5.12 -0.88 12.19
CA PRO A 88 5.62 -0.62 13.54
C PRO A 88 6.05 0.83 13.79
N GLY A 89 6.31 1.62 12.72
CA GLY A 89 6.70 3.02 12.82
C GLY A 89 5.64 3.95 12.25
N PRO A 90 4.60 4.38 13.02
CA PRO A 90 3.47 5.13 12.50
C PRO A 90 3.83 6.62 12.24
N ALA A 91 4.79 6.86 11.36
CA ALA A 91 5.31 8.21 11.08
C ALA A 91 4.25 9.14 10.50
N LEU A 92 3.38 8.66 9.60
CA LEU A 92 2.31 9.47 9.03
C LEU A 92 1.31 9.92 10.10
N SER A 93 0.91 9.02 10.99
CA SER A 93 0.02 9.35 12.12
C SER A 93 0.63 10.44 13.02
N LEU A 94 1.92 10.33 13.33
CA LEU A 94 2.63 11.31 14.11
C LEU A 94 2.65 12.68 13.42
N MET A 95 3.01 12.71 12.15
CA MET A 95 3.07 13.92 11.35
C MET A 95 1.69 14.62 11.25
N LEU A 96 0.61 13.84 11.07
CA LEU A 96 -0.75 14.39 11.05
C LEU A 96 -1.16 14.94 12.40
N ARG A 97 -0.81 14.28 13.52
CA ARG A 97 -1.09 14.77 14.87
C ARG A 97 -0.38 16.10 15.16
N GLU A 98 0.85 16.27 14.68
CA GLU A 98 1.60 17.52 14.82
C GLU A 98 0.96 18.70 14.08
N LYS A 99 0.12 18.45 13.11
CA LYS A 99 -0.62 19.47 12.36
C LYS A 99 -2.01 19.79 12.96
N GLY A 100 -2.43 19.05 13.99
CA GLY A 100 -3.74 19.17 14.58
C GLY A 100 -4.71 18.14 14.06
#